data_58c5aa4e5dc432437950f16f9b409e82
#
_entry.id   58c5aa4e5dc432437950f16f9b409e82
#
_cell.length_a   1.000
_cell.length_b   1.000
_cell.length_c   1.000
_cell.angle_alpha   90.00
_cell.angle_beta   90.00
_cell.angle_gamma   90.00
#
_symmetry.space_group_name_H-M   'P 1'
#
loop_
_entity.id
_entity.type
_entity.pdbx_description
1 polymer ?
#
loop_
_entity_poly.entity_id
_entity_poly.type
_entity_poly.pdbx_seq_one_letter_code
_entity_poly.pdbx_strand_id
1 'polypeptide(L)'
;MFANRRVTVFCAGSIGRKDSGKKSDLDLFVVANEKVNQLDTYNFFANLIKINSELKYDKFSNDGEFLKVYQLDDLTKLTGTREEDSQNVFTARMLLLLESAPACNESLYYEFLQCVINHYCRDEKSHDSSFKPLFLLNDILRYWRTLCLNYEKIRHDTSKPWRKKNVNLKFSRMLTVYGTVLPLIAGREHSHEEIIEFCKLSPLERLSKGLDALNAPELEPDFLKFLENYEYFLNLKEEEQIQDDLESEKKRILDEKAAEFSAFLYAACTHPNIPLEYRRYLVI
;
A
#
# COMPACT_ATOMS: atom_id res chain seq x y z
N MET A 1 -15.13 20.12 -16.15
CA MET A 1 -15.50 18.98 -17.02
C MET A 1 -16.10 17.81 -16.24
N PHE A 2 -15.59 17.50 -15.04
CA PHE A 2 -16.17 16.47 -14.15
C PHE A 2 -17.00 17.05 -12.98
N ALA A 3 -17.30 18.34 -12.96
CA ALA A 3 -17.95 19.04 -11.85
C ALA A 3 -19.32 18.46 -11.41
N ASN A 4 -19.97 17.69 -12.29
CA ASN A 4 -21.25 17.02 -12.01
C ASN A 4 -21.17 15.48 -11.99
N ARG A 5 -19.97 14.90 -12.08
CA ARG A 5 -19.79 13.44 -12.08
C ARG A 5 -19.09 13.01 -10.80
N ARG A 6 -19.55 11.92 -10.25
CA ARG A 6 -18.97 11.34 -9.02
C ARG A 6 -17.66 10.59 -9.35
N VAL A 7 -16.59 11.37 -9.56
CA VAL A 7 -15.23 10.87 -9.85
C VAL A 7 -14.28 11.46 -8.83
N THR A 8 -13.39 10.61 -8.29
CA THR A 8 -12.28 11.02 -7.44
C THR A 8 -10.95 10.57 -8.03
N VAL A 9 -9.87 11.27 -7.67
CA VAL A 9 -8.50 10.89 -8.00
C VAL A 9 -7.71 10.78 -6.72
N PHE A 10 -6.93 9.75 -6.57
CA PHE A 10 -6.01 9.59 -5.47
C PHE A 10 -4.59 9.30 -5.95
N CYS A 11 -3.61 9.74 -5.15
CA CYS A 11 -2.21 9.38 -5.31
C CYS A 11 -1.93 8.09 -4.54
N ALA A 12 -1.12 7.21 -5.11
CA ALA A 12 -0.60 6.03 -4.44
C ALA A 12 0.93 6.10 -4.30
N GLY A 13 1.54 5.02 -3.87
CA GLY A 13 3.00 4.90 -3.78
C GLY A 13 3.59 5.81 -2.70
N SER A 14 4.76 6.39 -2.96
CA SER A 14 5.48 7.20 -1.97
C SER A 14 4.73 8.46 -1.57
N ILE A 15 3.98 9.08 -2.48
CA ILE A 15 3.14 10.25 -2.17
C ILE A 15 2.00 9.84 -1.23
N GLY A 16 1.29 8.74 -1.55
CA GLY A 16 0.23 8.22 -0.70
C GLY A 16 0.71 7.78 0.69
N ARG A 17 1.92 7.24 0.79
CA ARG A 17 2.55 6.86 2.06
C ARG A 17 3.13 8.04 2.86
N LYS A 18 3.21 9.24 2.27
CA LYS A 18 3.85 10.43 2.85
C LYS A 18 5.37 10.26 3.06
N ASP A 19 6.03 9.43 2.24
CA ASP A 19 7.48 9.18 2.23
C ASP A 19 8.14 9.52 0.89
N SER A 20 7.54 10.47 0.14
CA SER A 20 8.02 10.91 -1.16
C SER A 20 9.26 11.80 -1.03
N GLY A 21 10.25 11.57 -1.90
CA GLY A 21 11.41 12.44 -2.12
C GLY A 21 11.26 13.26 -3.40
N LYS A 22 12.27 14.09 -3.71
CA LYS A 22 12.30 14.99 -4.87
C LYS A 22 12.12 14.30 -6.22
N LYS A 23 12.48 13.01 -6.29
CA LYS A 23 12.44 12.19 -7.50
C LYS A 23 11.39 11.08 -7.46
N SER A 24 10.38 11.27 -6.62
CA SER A 24 9.25 10.36 -6.58
C SER A 24 8.37 10.58 -7.80
N ASP A 25 7.97 9.50 -8.44
CA ASP A 25 6.95 9.48 -9.48
C ASP A 25 5.55 9.73 -8.89
N LEU A 26 4.66 10.22 -9.73
CA LEU A 26 3.27 10.50 -9.37
C LEU A 26 2.38 9.36 -9.87
N ASP A 27 2.06 8.41 -8.99
CA ASP A 27 1.13 7.31 -9.29
C ASP A 27 -0.31 7.77 -9.02
N LEU A 28 -1.11 7.94 -10.07
CA LEU A 28 -2.50 8.40 -9.98
C LEU A 28 -3.49 7.31 -10.34
N PHE A 29 -4.56 7.24 -9.54
CA PHE A 29 -5.69 6.35 -9.76
C PHE A 29 -6.99 7.16 -9.83
N VAL A 30 -7.84 6.81 -10.77
CA VAL A 30 -9.13 7.46 -11.00
C VAL A 30 -10.24 6.47 -10.70
N VAL A 31 -11.15 6.82 -9.79
CA VAL A 31 -12.30 5.98 -9.44
C VAL A 31 -13.59 6.75 -9.69
N ALA A 32 -14.57 6.06 -10.28
CA ALA A 32 -15.89 6.59 -10.54
C ALA A 32 -16.98 5.61 -10.08
N ASN A 33 -18.12 6.12 -9.63
CA ASN A 33 -19.30 5.28 -9.34
C ASN A 33 -20.33 5.25 -10.48
N GLU A 34 -20.03 5.94 -11.58
CA GLU A 34 -20.87 5.98 -12.79
C GLU A 34 -19.99 5.79 -14.03
N LYS A 35 -20.58 5.22 -15.09
CA LYS A 35 -19.85 5.06 -16.35
C LYS A 35 -19.48 6.44 -16.93
N VAL A 36 -18.20 6.63 -17.17
CA VAL A 36 -17.65 7.78 -17.86
C VAL A 36 -17.59 7.45 -19.36
N ASN A 37 -18.04 8.36 -20.24
CA ASN A 37 -17.94 8.13 -21.66
C ASN A 37 -16.48 8.18 -22.15
N GLN A 38 -16.20 7.53 -23.26
CA GLN A 38 -14.83 7.32 -23.74
C GLN A 38 -14.13 8.63 -24.12
N LEU A 39 -14.82 9.58 -24.75
CA LEU A 39 -14.22 10.86 -25.15
C LEU A 39 -13.85 11.71 -23.93
N ASP A 40 -14.73 11.77 -22.93
CA ASP A 40 -14.42 12.46 -21.68
C ASP A 40 -13.23 11.81 -20.96
N THR A 41 -13.15 10.48 -20.99
CA THR A 41 -12.03 9.72 -20.41
C THR A 41 -10.70 10.09 -21.09
N TYR A 42 -10.65 10.13 -22.42
CA TYR A 42 -9.45 10.52 -23.16
C TYR A 42 -9.04 11.96 -22.86
N ASN A 43 -9.97 12.89 -22.88
CA ASN A 43 -9.70 14.28 -22.55
C ASN A 43 -9.20 14.47 -21.12
N PHE A 44 -9.74 13.68 -20.18
CA PHE A 44 -9.30 13.72 -18.79
C PHE A 44 -7.86 13.24 -18.63
N PHE A 45 -7.51 12.09 -19.20
CA PHE A 45 -6.15 11.59 -19.12
C PHE A 45 -5.15 12.46 -19.88
N ALA A 46 -5.53 13.05 -21.01
CA ALA A 46 -4.68 14.02 -21.70
C ALA A 46 -4.35 15.24 -20.80
N ASN A 47 -5.33 15.73 -20.04
CA ASN A 47 -5.09 16.79 -19.06
C ASN A 47 -4.22 16.33 -17.88
N LEU A 48 -4.41 15.11 -17.35
CA LEU A 48 -3.54 14.58 -16.29
C LEU A 48 -2.09 14.45 -16.76
N ILE A 49 -1.86 13.94 -17.97
CA ILE A 49 -0.52 13.82 -18.56
C ILE A 49 0.11 15.22 -18.72
N LYS A 50 -0.67 16.20 -19.16
CA LYS A 50 -0.20 17.58 -19.26
C LYS A 50 0.17 18.17 -17.91
N ILE A 51 -0.67 18.01 -16.89
CA ILE A 51 -0.41 18.46 -15.51
C ILE A 51 0.85 17.80 -14.95
N ASN A 52 1.00 16.48 -15.11
CA ASN A 52 2.20 15.75 -14.68
C ASN A 52 3.48 16.36 -15.28
N SER A 53 3.44 16.66 -16.58
CA SER A 53 4.57 17.29 -17.29
C SER A 53 4.84 18.73 -16.82
N GLU A 54 3.80 19.53 -16.56
CA GLU A 54 3.92 20.90 -16.03
C GLU A 54 4.50 20.93 -14.62
N LEU A 55 4.16 19.93 -13.80
CA LEU A 55 4.70 19.72 -12.45
C LEU A 55 6.11 19.11 -12.45
N LYS A 56 6.64 18.75 -13.64
CA LYS A 56 7.97 18.16 -13.83
C LYS A 56 8.18 16.81 -13.12
N TYR A 57 7.10 16.05 -12.91
CA TYR A 57 7.22 14.64 -12.53
C TYR A 57 7.68 13.80 -13.72
N ASP A 58 8.30 12.65 -13.42
CA ASP A 58 8.63 11.64 -14.42
C ASP A 58 7.36 11.13 -15.14
N LYS A 59 7.55 10.47 -16.27
CA LYS A 59 6.44 9.82 -16.99
C LYS A 59 5.80 8.76 -16.12
N PHE A 60 4.48 8.60 -16.27
CA PHE A 60 3.74 7.57 -15.55
C PHE A 60 4.37 6.19 -15.72
N SER A 61 4.44 5.43 -14.63
CA SER A 61 5.05 4.10 -14.55
C SER A 61 4.40 3.14 -15.57
N ASN A 62 5.18 2.21 -16.11
CA ASN A 62 4.73 1.17 -17.04
C ASN A 62 3.90 1.72 -18.22
N ASP A 63 4.34 2.82 -18.81
CA ASP A 63 3.65 3.46 -19.95
C ASP A 63 2.16 3.81 -19.66
N GLY A 64 1.86 4.13 -18.40
CA GLY A 64 0.51 4.51 -17.98
C GLY A 64 -0.47 3.33 -17.82
N GLU A 65 0.02 2.14 -17.57
CA GLU A 65 -0.82 0.92 -17.38
C GLU A 65 -1.99 1.13 -16.40
N PHE A 66 -1.80 1.97 -15.37
CA PHE A 66 -2.81 2.28 -14.36
C PHE A 66 -3.67 3.50 -14.69
N LEU A 67 -3.39 4.21 -15.79
CA LEU A 67 -4.18 5.36 -16.25
C LEU A 67 -5.48 4.90 -16.91
N LYS A 68 -6.41 4.46 -16.10
CA LYS A 68 -7.78 4.10 -16.51
C LYS A 68 -8.77 4.50 -15.43
N VAL A 69 -10.04 4.56 -15.76
CA VAL A 69 -11.11 4.77 -14.78
C VAL A 69 -11.51 3.42 -14.20
N TYR A 70 -11.29 3.25 -12.90
CA TYR A 70 -11.78 2.12 -12.13
C TYR A 70 -13.23 2.40 -11.71
N GLN A 71 -14.11 1.42 -11.82
CA GLN A 71 -15.47 1.52 -11.31
C GLN A 71 -15.49 1.14 -9.83
N LEU A 72 -16.19 1.91 -9.00
CA LEU A 72 -16.33 1.59 -7.57
C LEU A 72 -16.96 0.20 -7.37
N ASP A 73 -17.93 -0.15 -8.21
CA ASP A 73 -18.57 -1.46 -8.21
C ASP A 73 -17.58 -2.62 -8.43
N ASP A 74 -16.57 -2.43 -9.28
CA ASP A 74 -15.54 -3.44 -9.52
C ASP A 74 -14.63 -3.60 -8.31
N LEU A 75 -14.30 -2.48 -7.63
CA LEU A 75 -13.51 -2.51 -6.39
C LEU A 75 -14.21 -3.25 -5.24
N THR A 76 -15.53 -3.37 -5.28
CA THR A 76 -16.34 -4.01 -4.22
C THR A 76 -16.90 -5.38 -4.63
N LYS A 77 -17.23 -5.61 -5.90
CA LYS A 77 -17.94 -6.81 -6.37
C LYS A 77 -17.05 -7.89 -6.98
N LEU A 78 -15.89 -7.52 -7.55
CA LEU A 78 -15.00 -8.47 -8.24
C LEU A 78 -14.00 -9.16 -7.31
N THR A 79 -14.25 -9.20 -6.01
CA THR A 79 -13.35 -9.80 -5.05
C THR A 79 -13.13 -11.30 -5.26
N GLY A 80 -11.85 -11.70 -5.43
CA GLY A 80 -11.47 -13.10 -5.62
C GLY A 80 -11.75 -13.65 -7.02
N THR A 81 -12.14 -12.82 -7.99
CA THR A 81 -12.40 -13.26 -9.37
C THR A 81 -11.16 -13.14 -10.26
N ARG A 82 -11.16 -13.87 -11.38
CA ARG A 82 -10.09 -13.77 -12.39
C ARG A 82 -10.04 -12.39 -13.04
N GLU A 83 -11.18 -11.76 -13.22
CA GLU A 83 -11.32 -10.42 -13.79
C GLU A 83 -10.63 -9.37 -12.90
N GLU A 84 -10.71 -9.52 -11.60
CA GLU A 84 -10.05 -8.67 -10.62
C GLU A 84 -8.54 -8.58 -10.87
N ASP A 85 -7.89 -9.72 -11.11
CA ASP A 85 -6.45 -9.78 -11.35
C ASP A 85 -6.10 -9.26 -12.76
N SER A 86 -6.84 -9.70 -13.78
CA SER A 86 -6.56 -9.32 -15.18
C SER A 86 -6.77 -7.85 -15.47
N GLN A 87 -7.63 -7.19 -14.71
CA GLN A 87 -7.93 -5.76 -14.84
C GLN A 87 -7.20 -4.88 -13.80
N ASN A 88 -6.27 -5.44 -13.04
CA ASN A 88 -5.57 -4.73 -11.96
C ASN A 88 -6.50 -4.11 -10.88
N VAL A 89 -7.74 -4.60 -10.75
CA VAL A 89 -8.71 -4.11 -9.77
C VAL A 89 -8.26 -4.43 -8.35
N PHE A 90 -7.72 -5.63 -8.13
CA PHE A 90 -7.14 -6.02 -6.84
C PHE A 90 -6.01 -5.09 -6.42
N THR A 91 -5.07 -4.82 -7.33
CA THR A 91 -3.96 -3.90 -7.06
C THR A 91 -4.48 -2.49 -6.72
N ALA A 92 -5.43 -1.97 -7.51
CA ALA A 92 -6.02 -0.64 -7.26
C ALA A 92 -6.72 -0.57 -5.90
N ARG A 93 -7.47 -1.63 -5.51
CA ARG A 93 -8.10 -1.72 -4.20
C ARG A 93 -7.09 -1.75 -3.06
N MET A 94 -6.02 -2.55 -3.17
CA MET A 94 -4.99 -2.61 -2.15
C MET A 94 -4.22 -1.28 -2.03
N LEU A 95 -3.91 -0.63 -3.14
CA LEU A 95 -3.28 0.69 -3.12
C LEU A 95 -4.19 1.75 -2.48
N LEU A 96 -5.50 1.72 -2.77
CA LEU A 96 -6.49 2.61 -2.14
C LEU A 96 -6.50 2.43 -0.60
N LEU A 97 -6.45 1.20 -0.11
CA LEU A 97 -6.55 0.91 1.33
C LEU A 97 -5.23 1.12 2.08
N LEU A 98 -4.09 0.85 1.42
CA LEU A 98 -2.81 0.71 2.12
C LEU A 98 -1.86 1.90 1.94
N GLU A 99 -1.94 2.62 0.84
CA GLU A 99 -0.94 3.66 0.54
C GLU A 99 -1.48 4.76 -0.38
N SER A 100 -2.66 5.28 -0.08
CA SER A 100 -3.25 6.35 -0.88
C SER A 100 -3.52 7.63 -0.12
N ALA A 101 -3.59 8.73 -0.87
CA ALA A 101 -4.02 10.04 -0.39
C ALA A 101 -4.89 10.71 -1.46
N PRO A 102 -5.95 11.45 -1.07
CA PRO A 102 -6.81 12.14 -2.04
C PRO A 102 -6.03 13.22 -2.79
N ALA A 103 -6.18 13.26 -4.11
CA ALA A 103 -5.63 14.32 -4.97
C ALA A 103 -6.74 15.25 -5.53
N CYS A 104 -7.95 14.70 -5.72
CA CYS A 104 -9.09 15.49 -6.20
C CYS A 104 -10.39 14.89 -5.65
N ASN A 105 -11.32 15.77 -5.26
CA ASN A 105 -12.62 15.40 -4.69
C ASN A 105 -12.50 14.53 -3.43
N GLU A 106 -11.88 15.12 -2.42
CA GLU A 106 -11.55 14.45 -1.15
C GLU A 106 -12.76 13.82 -0.46
N SER A 107 -13.90 14.51 -0.42
CA SER A 107 -15.12 13.97 0.21
C SER A 107 -15.56 12.66 -0.44
N LEU A 108 -15.49 12.61 -1.79
CA LEU A 108 -15.86 11.43 -2.54
C LEU A 108 -14.82 10.31 -2.40
N TYR A 109 -13.54 10.68 -2.27
CA TYR A 109 -12.48 9.70 -1.97
C TYR A 109 -12.78 8.96 -0.66
N TYR A 110 -13.13 9.67 0.42
CA TYR A 110 -13.47 9.03 1.69
C TYR A 110 -14.78 8.24 1.62
N GLU A 111 -15.77 8.70 0.87
CA GLU A 111 -16.99 7.92 0.60
C GLU A 111 -16.65 6.58 -0.08
N PHE A 112 -15.79 6.59 -1.09
CA PHE A 112 -15.40 5.38 -1.82
C PHE A 112 -14.53 4.45 -0.96
N LEU A 113 -13.59 5.01 -0.19
CA LEU A 113 -12.81 4.27 0.78
C LEU A 113 -13.73 3.53 1.77
N GLN A 114 -14.73 4.23 2.30
CA GLN A 114 -15.73 3.65 3.20
C GLN A 114 -16.53 2.53 2.52
N CYS A 115 -16.96 2.71 1.27
CA CYS A 115 -17.68 1.69 0.52
C CYS A 115 -16.85 0.39 0.38
N VAL A 116 -15.54 0.52 0.09
CA VAL A 116 -14.66 -0.64 -0.01
C VAL A 116 -14.45 -1.31 1.34
N ILE A 117 -14.27 -0.55 2.41
CA ILE A 117 -14.12 -1.12 3.77
C ILE A 117 -15.40 -1.80 4.23
N ASN A 118 -16.58 -1.21 3.97
CA ASN A 118 -17.87 -1.84 4.27
C ASN A 118 -18.02 -3.21 3.63
N HIS A 119 -17.44 -3.39 2.43
CA HIS A 119 -17.46 -4.70 1.78
C HIS A 119 -16.63 -5.74 2.57
N TYR A 120 -15.51 -5.36 3.17
CA TYR A 120 -14.71 -6.23 4.02
C TYR A 120 -15.34 -6.48 5.40
N CYS A 121 -16.15 -5.55 5.90
CA CYS A 121 -16.82 -5.61 7.20
C CYS A 121 -18.29 -6.05 7.10
N ARG A 122 -18.73 -6.58 5.96
CA ARG A 122 -20.15 -6.94 5.72
C ARG A 122 -20.76 -7.90 6.74
N ASP A 123 -19.92 -8.74 7.36
CA ASP A 123 -20.35 -9.74 8.34
C ASP A 123 -20.25 -9.23 9.79
N GLU A 124 -19.78 -7.98 10.03
CA GLU A 124 -19.58 -7.41 11.36
C GLU A 124 -20.84 -7.52 12.24
N LYS A 125 -22.01 -7.19 11.68
CA LYS A 125 -23.30 -7.23 12.40
C LYS A 125 -23.74 -8.62 12.82
N SER A 126 -23.17 -9.68 12.26
CA SER A 126 -23.45 -11.07 12.62
C SER A 126 -22.51 -11.62 13.70
N HIS A 127 -21.49 -10.85 14.09
CA HIS A 127 -20.51 -11.21 15.10
C HIS A 127 -20.68 -10.25 16.30
N ASP A 128 -21.28 -10.73 17.38
CA ASP A 128 -21.35 -9.97 18.64
C ASP A 128 -19.94 -9.55 19.05
N SER A 129 -19.67 -8.29 19.33
CA SER A 129 -18.43 -7.70 19.90
C SER A 129 -17.05 -8.34 19.56
N SER A 130 -17.00 -9.37 18.71
CA SER A 130 -15.78 -10.15 18.39
C SER A 130 -15.41 -10.12 16.89
N PHE A 131 -15.86 -9.12 16.16
CA PHE A 131 -15.58 -9.03 14.72
C PHE A 131 -14.09 -8.89 14.45
N LYS A 132 -13.62 -9.68 13.51
CA LYS A 132 -12.23 -9.71 13.05
C LYS A 132 -12.22 -9.56 11.54
N PRO A 133 -11.52 -8.55 10.98
CA PRO A 133 -11.53 -8.30 9.54
C PRO A 133 -10.62 -9.29 8.80
N LEU A 134 -10.87 -10.60 8.96
CA LEU A 134 -10.02 -11.67 8.42
C LEU A 134 -9.98 -11.66 6.90
N PHE A 135 -11.06 -11.27 6.25
CA PHE A 135 -11.10 -11.15 4.80
C PHE A 135 -10.14 -10.04 4.30
N LEU A 136 -10.14 -8.89 4.99
CA LEU A 136 -9.18 -7.81 4.71
C LEU A 136 -7.74 -8.27 4.98
N LEU A 137 -7.49 -8.92 6.11
CA LEU A 137 -6.17 -9.45 6.46
C LEU A 137 -5.64 -10.42 5.40
N ASN A 138 -6.48 -11.35 4.92
CA ASN A 138 -6.11 -12.30 3.88
C ASN A 138 -5.78 -11.60 2.55
N ASP A 139 -6.54 -10.59 2.15
CA ASP A 139 -6.26 -9.83 0.92
C ASP A 139 -4.96 -9.02 1.05
N ILE A 140 -4.65 -8.45 2.21
CA ILE A 140 -3.37 -7.77 2.46
C ILE A 140 -2.19 -8.75 2.33
N LEU A 141 -2.30 -9.96 2.88
CA LEU A 141 -1.29 -11.00 2.77
C LEU A 141 -1.18 -11.55 1.33
N ARG A 142 -2.30 -11.69 0.62
CA ARG A 142 -2.31 -12.01 -0.82
C ARG A 142 -1.59 -10.93 -1.62
N TYR A 143 -1.80 -9.65 -1.30
CA TYR A 143 -1.09 -8.55 -1.95
C TYR A 143 0.41 -8.65 -1.75
N TRP A 144 0.89 -8.96 -0.53
CA TRP A 144 2.31 -9.19 -0.28
C TRP A 144 2.87 -10.31 -1.16
N ARG A 145 2.19 -11.45 -1.24
CA ARG A 145 2.60 -12.57 -2.09
C ARG A 145 2.65 -12.19 -3.57
N THR A 146 1.67 -11.40 -4.02
CA THR A 146 1.64 -10.87 -5.39
C THR A 146 2.84 -9.96 -5.68
N LEU A 147 3.20 -9.08 -4.74
CA LEU A 147 4.39 -8.24 -4.86
C LEU A 147 5.68 -9.07 -4.96
N CYS A 148 5.83 -10.12 -4.13
CA CYS A 148 6.98 -11.03 -4.17
C CYS A 148 7.07 -11.78 -5.51
N LEU A 149 5.95 -12.30 -6.01
CA LEU A 149 5.89 -12.99 -7.31
C LEU A 149 6.22 -12.05 -8.48
N ASN A 150 5.69 -10.83 -8.46
CA ASN A 150 6.00 -9.82 -9.46
C ASN A 150 7.47 -9.44 -9.45
N TYR A 151 8.09 -9.35 -8.27
CA TYR A 151 9.52 -9.14 -8.14
C TYR A 151 10.32 -10.29 -8.75
N GLU A 152 9.98 -11.54 -8.43
CA GLU A 152 10.70 -12.70 -8.97
C GLU A 152 10.61 -12.76 -10.51
N LYS A 153 9.45 -12.44 -11.07
CA LYS A 153 9.28 -12.32 -12.53
C LYS A 153 10.22 -11.26 -13.13
N ILE A 154 10.36 -10.11 -12.47
CA ILE A 154 11.20 -9.00 -12.97
C ILE A 154 12.69 -9.32 -12.82
N ARG A 155 13.09 -10.09 -11.79
CA ARG A 155 14.48 -10.49 -11.56
C ARG A 155 15.10 -11.22 -12.74
N HIS A 156 14.30 -11.91 -13.52
CA HIS A 156 14.73 -12.61 -14.73
C HIS A 156 14.67 -11.75 -16.00
N ASP A 157 14.18 -10.52 -15.91
CA ASP A 157 14.10 -9.57 -17.03
C ASP A 157 15.26 -8.57 -16.94
N THR A 158 16.33 -8.84 -17.69
CA THR A 158 17.55 -8.02 -17.70
C THR A 158 17.35 -6.59 -18.23
N SER A 159 16.19 -6.29 -18.83
CA SER A 159 15.86 -4.95 -19.33
C SER A 159 15.33 -4.02 -18.23
N LYS A 160 15.08 -4.50 -17.02
CA LYS A 160 14.43 -3.74 -15.94
C LYS A 160 15.37 -3.55 -14.74
N PRO A 161 15.31 -2.39 -14.05
CA PRO A 161 16.12 -2.11 -12.86
C PRO A 161 15.60 -2.92 -11.66
N TRP A 162 15.93 -4.20 -11.61
CA TRP A 162 15.42 -5.15 -10.62
C TRP A 162 15.87 -4.81 -9.19
N ARG A 163 17.07 -4.23 -9.02
CA ARG A 163 17.61 -3.91 -7.69
C ARG A 163 16.82 -2.83 -6.99
N LYS A 164 16.49 -1.73 -7.68
CA LYS A 164 15.62 -0.67 -7.15
C LYS A 164 14.27 -1.24 -6.68
N LYS A 165 13.70 -2.14 -7.48
CA LYS A 165 12.43 -2.81 -7.12
C LYS A 165 12.58 -3.76 -5.94
N ASN A 166 13.72 -4.49 -5.84
CA ASN A 166 14.02 -5.36 -4.70
C ASN A 166 14.15 -4.57 -3.40
N VAL A 167 14.88 -3.46 -3.42
CA VAL A 167 15.05 -2.62 -2.25
C VAL A 167 13.72 -2.01 -1.81
N ASN A 168 12.92 -1.51 -2.74
CA ASN A 168 11.56 -1.03 -2.44
C ASN A 168 10.68 -2.14 -1.85
N LEU A 169 10.80 -3.40 -2.31
CA LEU A 169 10.08 -4.54 -1.74
C LEU A 169 10.50 -4.79 -0.28
N LYS A 170 11.81 -4.78 -0.01
CA LYS A 170 12.38 -5.06 1.32
C LYS A 170 12.08 -3.97 2.37
N PHE A 171 11.81 -2.73 1.97
CA PHE A 171 11.53 -1.61 2.86
C PHE A 171 10.09 -1.10 2.72
N SER A 172 9.82 -0.21 1.76
CA SER A 172 8.54 0.49 1.67
C SER A 172 7.35 -0.45 1.52
N ARG A 173 7.45 -1.48 0.65
CA ARG A 173 6.34 -2.40 0.42
C ARG A 173 6.12 -3.32 1.62
N MET A 174 7.20 -3.79 2.25
CA MET A 174 7.12 -4.58 3.47
C MET A 174 6.51 -3.77 4.61
N LEU A 175 6.93 -2.51 4.80
CA LEU A 175 6.33 -1.60 5.78
C LEU A 175 4.83 -1.36 5.49
N THR A 176 4.45 -1.09 4.23
CA THR A 176 3.05 -0.88 3.84
C THR A 176 2.18 -2.06 4.23
N VAL A 177 2.64 -3.27 3.97
CA VAL A 177 1.88 -4.51 4.28
C VAL A 177 1.88 -4.78 5.78
N TYR A 178 3.05 -4.98 6.38
CA TYR A 178 3.15 -5.45 7.77
C TYR A 178 2.86 -4.34 8.80
N GLY A 179 3.08 -3.07 8.45
CA GLY A 179 2.60 -1.93 9.22
C GLY A 179 1.07 -1.86 9.29
N THR A 180 0.36 -2.44 8.30
CA THR A 180 -1.10 -2.57 8.34
C THR A 180 -1.56 -3.89 8.98
N VAL A 181 -0.81 -4.98 8.78
CA VAL A 181 -1.12 -6.27 9.39
C VAL A 181 -1.03 -6.18 10.91
N LEU A 182 0.03 -5.57 11.46
CA LEU A 182 0.25 -5.53 12.90
C LEU A 182 -0.95 -4.98 13.70
N PRO A 183 -1.49 -3.77 13.43
CA PRO A 183 -2.65 -3.28 14.16
C PRO A 183 -3.88 -4.18 14.03
N LEU A 184 -4.07 -4.85 12.88
CA LEU A 184 -5.21 -5.75 12.67
C LEU A 184 -5.12 -7.04 13.50
N ILE A 185 -3.91 -7.48 13.88
CA ILE A 185 -3.71 -8.70 14.65
C ILE A 185 -3.36 -8.46 16.13
N ALA A 186 -2.84 -7.27 16.48
CA ALA A 186 -2.48 -6.90 17.84
C ALA A 186 -3.69 -6.42 18.65
N GLY A 187 -4.69 -5.83 18.00
CA GLY A 187 -5.93 -5.41 18.62
C GLY A 187 -6.85 -6.59 18.95
N ARG A 188 -7.69 -6.43 19.97
CA ARG A 188 -8.65 -7.48 20.35
C ARG A 188 -9.89 -7.47 19.46
N GLU A 189 -10.32 -6.29 19.03
CA GLU A 189 -11.53 -6.05 18.25
C GLU A 189 -11.31 -4.83 17.37
N HIS A 190 -11.89 -4.81 16.19
CA HIS A 190 -11.84 -3.67 15.28
C HIS A 190 -13.24 -3.34 14.81
N SER A 191 -13.72 -2.15 15.17
CA SER A 191 -14.90 -1.62 14.52
C SER A 191 -14.57 -1.21 13.08
N HIS A 192 -15.59 -1.17 12.26
CA HIS A 192 -15.49 -0.69 10.90
C HIS A 192 -14.96 0.76 10.84
N GLU A 193 -15.34 1.63 11.80
CA GLU A 193 -14.83 3.00 11.90
C GLU A 193 -13.32 3.03 12.19
N GLU A 194 -12.82 2.14 13.06
CA GLU A 194 -11.37 2.05 13.34
C GLU A 194 -10.58 1.63 12.10
N ILE A 195 -11.11 0.71 11.29
CA ILE A 195 -10.47 0.29 10.05
C ILE A 195 -10.40 1.45 9.04
N ILE A 196 -11.47 2.27 8.95
CA ILE A 196 -11.47 3.49 8.13
C ILE A 196 -10.38 4.47 8.61
N GLU A 197 -10.28 4.69 9.92
CA GLU A 197 -9.25 5.57 10.48
C GLU A 197 -7.83 5.02 10.24
N PHE A 198 -7.61 3.71 10.32
CA PHE A 198 -6.32 3.11 9.95
C PHE A 198 -5.96 3.37 8.50
N CYS A 199 -6.90 3.31 7.57
CA CYS A 199 -6.62 3.57 6.16
C CYS A 199 -6.21 5.03 5.86
N LYS A 200 -6.55 5.99 6.73
CA LYS A 200 -6.14 7.40 6.62
C LYS A 200 -4.70 7.66 7.09
N LEU A 201 -4.13 6.72 7.82
CA LEU A 201 -2.79 6.81 8.38
C LEU A 201 -1.73 6.36 7.37
N SER A 202 -0.52 6.92 7.47
CA SER A 202 0.64 6.37 6.78
C SER A 202 1.01 4.98 7.34
N PRO A 203 1.76 4.15 6.60
CA PRO A 203 2.21 2.86 7.10
C PRO A 203 3.00 2.91 8.41
N LEU A 204 3.82 3.95 8.62
CA LEU A 204 4.54 4.16 9.89
C LEU A 204 3.61 4.49 11.05
N GLU A 205 2.62 5.37 10.82
CA GLU A 205 1.61 5.70 11.84
C GLU A 205 0.79 4.47 12.23
N ARG A 206 0.43 3.62 11.25
CA ARG A 206 -0.26 2.34 11.51
C ARG A 206 0.61 1.38 12.32
N LEU A 207 1.89 1.25 11.95
CA LEU A 207 2.85 0.41 12.67
C LEU A 207 2.97 0.85 14.12
N SER A 208 3.10 2.16 14.39
CA SER A 208 3.15 2.72 15.74
C SER A 208 1.90 2.36 16.55
N LYS A 209 0.70 2.56 15.98
CA LYS A 209 -0.56 2.15 16.63
C LYS A 209 -0.63 0.65 16.91
N GLY A 210 -0.09 -0.17 16.00
CA GLY A 210 0.00 -1.62 16.20
C GLY A 210 0.93 -1.98 17.36
N LEU A 211 2.06 -1.28 17.52
CA LEU A 211 2.99 -1.47 18.64
C LEU A 211 2.36 -1.02 19.96
N ASP A 212 1.64 0.11 19.97
CA ASP A 212 0.90 0.57 21.16
C ASP A 212 -0.14 -0.48 21.60
N ALA A 213 -0.91 -1.02 20.65
CA ALA A 213 -1.90 -2.06 20.91
C ALA A 213 -1.27 -3.38 21.39
N LEU A 214 -0.07 -3.70 20.89
CA LEU A 214 0.71 -4.87 21.28
C LEU A 214 1.19 -4.78 22.72
N ASN A 215 1.41 -3.58 23.24
CA ASN A 215 1.90 -3.30 24.60
C ASN A 215 3.18 -4.11 24.92
N ALA A 216 4.20 -3.96 24.07
CA ALA A 216 5.48 -4.67 24.13
C ALA A 216 6.66 -3.66 24.21
N PRO A 217 6.89 -3.03 25.38
CA PRO A 217 7.92 -1.99 25.54
C PRO A 217 9.32 -2.51 25.27
N GLU A 218 9.56 -3.80 25.38
CA GLU A 218 10.84 -4.45 25.05
C GLU A 218 11.22 -4.32 23.56
N LEU A 219 10.26 -4.04 22.68
CA LEU A 219 10.51 -3.79 21.25
C LEU A 219 10.94 -2.35 20.94
N GLU A 220 10.88 -1.43 21.90
CA GLU A 220 11.19 -0.01 21.66
C GLU A 220 12.61 0.23 21.12
N PRO A 221 13.69 -0.38 21.66
CA PRO A 221 15.03 -0.23 21.12
C PRO A 221 15.16 -0.71 19.67
N ASP A 222 14.53 -1.83 19.36
CA ASP A 222 14.53 -2.39 18.00
C ASP A 222 13.68 -1.54 17.03
N PHE A 223 12.62 -0.89 17.53
CA PHE A 223 11.84 0.06 16.75
C PHE A 223 12.63 1.31 16.39
N LEU A 224 13.43 1.86 17.30
CA LEU A 224 14.32 2.97 16.99
C LEU A 224 15.32 2.60 15.88
N LYS A 225 15.93 1.41 15.97
CA LYS A 225 16.84 0.90 14.94
C LYS A 225 16.13 0.66 13.61
N PHE A 226 14.89 0.18 13.64
CA PHE A 226 14.03 0.04 12.47
C PHE A 226 13.81 1.39 11.77
N LEU A 227 13.54 2.46 12.52
CA LEU A 227 13.37 3.82 11.97
C LEU A 227 14.67 4.33 11.33
N GLU A 228 15.83 4.15 11.98
CA GLU A 228 17.14 4.50 11.42
C GLU A 228 17.42 3.75 10.11
N ASN A 229 17.06 2.46 10.02
CA ASN A 229 17.21 1.66 8.82
C ASN A 229 16.29 2.15 7.69
N TYR A 230 15.07 2.60 8.03
CA TYR A 230 14.14 3.17 7.06
C TYR A 230 14.62 4.53 6.55
N GLU A 231 15.11 5.39 7.43
CA GLU A 231 15.72 6.67 7.08
C GLU A 231 16.92 6.49 6.14
N TYR A 232 17.81 5.54 6.45
CA TYR A 232 18.93 5.21 5.58
C TYR A 232 18.47 4.81 4.16
N PHE A 233 17.44 3.98 4.06
CA PHE A 233 16.84 3.62 2.78
C PHE A 233 16.28 4.83 2.03
N LEU A 234 15.54 5.72 2.71
CA LEU A 234 14.97 6.92 2.09
C LEU A 234 16.07 7.87 1.58
N ASN A 235 17.15 8.05 2.34
CA ASN A 235 18.30 8.87 1.94
C ASN A 235 19.00 8.29 0.70
N LEU A 236 19.23 6.97 0.65
CA LEU A 236 19.79 6.33 -0.56
C LEU A 236 18.89 6.49 -1.79
N LYS A 237 17.58 6.43 -1.60
CA LYS A 237 16.60 6.63 -2.67
C LYS A 237 16.62 8.08 -3.18
N GLU A 238 16.74 9.06 -2.28
CA GLU A 238 16.83 10.49 -2.61
C GLU A 238 18.09 10.81 -3.40
N GLU A 239 19.21 10.20 -3.04
CA GLU A 239 20.52 10.38 -3.70
C GLU A 239 20.65 9.58 -5.00
N GLU A 240 19.64 8.86 -5.46
CA GLU A 240 19.68 7.94 -6.62
C GLU A 240 20.79 6.89 -6.55
N GLN A 241 21.23 6.53 -5.37
CA GLN A 241 22.31 5.56 -5.19
C GLN A 241 21.86 4.09 -5.30
N ILE A 242 20.57 3.83 -5.46
CA ILE A 242 20.05 2.47 -5.63
C ILE A 242 20.06 2.12 -7.14
N GLN A 243 21.24 1.84 -7.64
CA GLN A 243 21.47 1.41 -9.02
C GLN A 243 21.90 -0.07 -9.07
N ASP A 244 21.88 -0.66 -10.26
CA ASP A 244 22.24 -2.08 -10.41
C ASP A 244 23.74 -2.34 -10.21
N ASP A 245 24.58 -1.32 -10.34
CA ASP A 245 26.04 -1.31 -10.15
C ASP A 245 26.49 -0.78 -8.77
N LEU A 246 25.59 -0.77 -7.78
CA LEU A 246 25.89 -0.33 -6.42
C LEU A 246 27.18 -0.98 -5.89
N GLU A 247 28.09 -0.16 -5.36
CA GLU A 247 29.35 -0.61 -4.76
C GLU A 247 29.13 -1.72 -3.74
N SER A 248 30.03 -2.71 -3.71
CA SER A 248 29.87 -3.92 -2.90
C SER A 248 29.66 -3.64 -1.42
N GLU A 249 30.34 -2.61 -0.87
CA GLU A 249 30.20 -2.23 0.55
C GLU A 249 28.83 -1.60 0.84
N LYS A 250 28.37 -0.66 0.02
CA LYS A 250 27.02 -0.07 0.18
C LYS A 250 25.93 -1.12 0.04
N LYS A 251 26.13 -2.08 -0.88
CA LYS A 251 25.21 -3.20 -1.03
C LYS A 251 25.15 -4.06 0.22
N ARG A 252 26.30 -4.41 0.81
CA ARG A 252 26.38 -5.19 2.04
C ARG A 252 25.64 -4.49 3.19
N ILE A 253 25.91 -3.18 3.39
CA ILE A 253 25.24 -2.40 4.42
C ILE A 253 23.71 -2.36 4.19
N LEU A 254 23.27 -2.17 2.95
CA LEU A 254 21.86 -2.15 2.61
C LEU A 254 21.17 -3.50 2.87
N ASP A 255 21.83 -4.61 2.54
CA ASP A 255 21.31 -5.96 2.79
C ASP A 255 21.24 -6.27 4.30
N GLU A 256 22.24 -5.85 5.09
CA GLU A 256 22.23 -5.97 6.55
C GLU A 256 21.07 -5.17 7.17
N LYS A 257 20.91 -3.90 6.77
CA LYS A 257 19.80 -3.05 7.23
C LYS A 257 18.44 -3.59 6.83
N ALA A 258 18.31 -4.16 5.64
CA ALA A 258 17.07 -4.81 5.20
C ALA A 258 16.76 -6.07 6.02
N ALA A 259 17.78 -6.83 6.40
CA ALA A 259 17.60 -8.00 7.27
C ALA A 259 17.12 -7.60 8.67
N GLU A 260 17.74 -6.60 9.28
CA GLU A 260 17.32 -6.04 10.58
C GLU A 260 15.89 -5.47 10.52
N PHE A 261 15.58 -4.72 9.45
CA PHE A 261 14.26 -4.15 9.21
C PHE A 261 13.17 -5.25 9.15
N SER A 262 13.42 -6.31 8.41
CA SER A 262 12.48 -7.43 8.30
C SER A 262 12.38 -8.23 9.60
N ALA A 263 13.50 -8.40 10.33
CA ALA A 263 13.54 -9.10 11.61
C ALA A 263 12.66 -8.39 12.67
N PHE A 264 12.70 -7.04 12.71
CA PHE A 264 11.83 -6.28 13.60
C PHE A 264 10.34 -6.50 13.28
N LEU A 265 9.94 -6.38 12.01
CA LEU A 265 8.54 -6.60 11.61
C LEU A 265 8.09 -8.05 11.92
N TYR A 266 8.98 -9.02 11.71
CA TYR A 266 8.71 -10.40 12.09
C TYR A 266 8.51 -10.55 13.60
N ALA A 267 9.42 -10.00 14.42
CA ALA A 267 9.31 -10.05 15.88
C ALA A 267 8.02 -9.41 16.38
N ALA A 268 7.65 -8.24 15.84
CA ALA A 268 6.41 -7.55 16.17
C ALA A 268 5.17 -8.38 15.79
N CYS A 269 5.11 -8.90 14.56
CA CYS A 269 3.96 -9.67 14.07
C CYS A 269 3.83 -11.07 14.67
N THR A 270 4.89 -11.63 15.28
CA THR A 270 4.89 -12.94 15.93
C THR A 270 4.97 -12.86 17.44
N HIS A 271 4.91 -11.66 18.00
CA HIS A 271 5.04 -11.42 19.43
C HIS A 271 4.05 -12.26 20.26
N PRO A 272 4.47 -12.78 21.44
CA PRO A 272 3.60 -13.60 22.30
C PRO A 272 2.27 -12.95 22.70
N ASN A 273 2.22 -11.62 22.81
CA ASN A 273 1.01 -10.87 23.12
C ASN A 273 -0.06 -10.93 22.04
N ILE A 274 0.31 -11.31 20.79
CA ILE A 274 -0.68 -11.56 19.73
C ILE A 274 -1.33 -12.92 19.96
N PRO A 275 -2.67 -13.01 19.99
CA PRO A 275 -3.36 -14.27 20.14
C PRO A 275 -2.93 -15.30 19.09
N LEU A 276 -2.74 -16.57 19.51
CA LEU A 276 -2.26 -17.64 18.63
C LEU A 276 -3.13 -17.82 17.38
N GLU A 277 -4.41 -17.62 17.52
CA GLU A 277 -5.38 -17.70 16.42
C GLU A 277 -5.05 -16.73 15.28
N TYR A 278 -4.64 -15.48 15.60
CA TYR A 278 -4.24 -14.50 14.58
C TYR A 278 -2.87 -14.82 13.96
N ARG A 279 -1.92 -15.28 14.77
CA ARG A 279 -0.60 -15.66 14.25
C ARG A 279 -0.67 -16.78 13.22
N ARG A 280 -1.69 -17.66 13.31
CA ARG A 280 -1.91 -18.73 12.33
C ARG A 280 -2.24 -18.18 10.94
N TYR A 281 -2.94 -17.05 10.82
CA TYR A 281 -3.26 -16.44 9.52
C TYR A 281 -2.04 -15.87 8.80
N LEU A 282 -0.92 -15.60 9.49
CA LEU A 282 0.31 -15.12 8.85
C LEU A 282 1.02 -16.22 8.04
N VAL A 283 0.72 -17.47 8.30
CA VAL A 283 1.43 -18.64 7.72
C VAL A 283 0.73 -19.20 6.50
N ILE A 284 -0.56 -18.94 6.31
CA ILE A 284 -1.39 -19.55 5.26
C ILE A 284 -1.29 -18.81 3.93
#